data_cccc190c73766a1016bc92c85139949e
#
_entry.id   cccc190c73766a1016bc92c85139949e
#
_cell.length_a   1.000
_cell.length_b   1.000
_cell.length_c   1.000
_cell.angle_alpha   90.00
_cell.angle_beta   90.00
_cell.angle_gamma   90.00
#
_symmetry.space_group_name_H-M   'P 1'
#
loop_
_entity.id
_entity.type
_entity.pdbx_description
1 polymer ?
#
loop_
_entity_poly.entity_id
_entity_poly.type
_entity_poly.pdbx_seq_one_letter_code
_entity_poly.pdbx_strand_id
1 'polypeptide(L)'
;MRDENNILEVAGLHPEMMGFIFYPDSKRFVGNDFNIPEISSDIKRIGVFVNEEPSKVIQIMKKHQLHTAQLHGSETPEICSLIGTNGFKVLKAFGIDENFDWSILEQYIPVTDGFVFDTKTSQHGGSGRKFNWKILENYTLKHPFLLSGGIKPEDADMLSNFEHPQCIGFDVNSGFEIQPAYKDVTLLKSFITKIREK
;
A
#
# COMPACT_ATOMS: atom_id res chain seq x y z
N MET A 1 3.96 3.19 -9.35
CA MET A 1 4.09 3.95 -10.62
C MET A 1 5.56 4.01 -11.00
N ARG A 2 5.90 4.29 -12.28
CA ARG A 2 7.30 4.36 -12.75
C ARG A 2 7.54 5.40 -13.84
N ASP A 3 6.49 5.89 -14.49
CA ASP A 3 6.59 6.96 -15.47
C ASP A 3 6.62 8.31 -14.76
N GLU A 4 7.60 9.15 -15.08
CA GLU A 4 7.86 10.41 -14.41
C GLU A 4 6.70 11.39 -14.53
N ASN A 5 6.16 11.57 -15.75
CA ASN A 5 5.05 12.49 -15.98
C ASN A 5 3.80 12.04 -15.23
N ASN A 6 3.50 10.74 -15.27
CA ASN A 6 2.36 10.20 -14.57
C ASN A 6 2.52 10.28 -13.04
N ILE A 7 3.75 10.14 -12.51
CA ILE A 7 4.03 10.39 -11.09
C ILE A 7 3.71 11.84 -10.73
N LEU A 8 4.16 12.80 -11.52
CA LEU A 8 3.93 14.24 -11.28
C LEU A 8 2.45 14.61 -11.38
N GLU A 9 1.73 14.07 -12.37
CA GLU A 9 0.29 14.26 -12.52
C GLU A 9 -0.49 13.73 -11.30
N VAL A 10 -0.16 12.52 -10.84
CA VAL A 10 -0.79 11.93 -9.64
C VAL A 10 -0.41 12.70 -8.39
N ALA A 11 0.84 13.14 -8.25
CA ALA A 11 1.27 13.98 -7.13
C ALA A 11 0.47 15.30 -7.07
N GLY A 12 0.10 15.87 -8.23
CA GLY A 12 -0.77 17.03 -8.33
C GLY A 12 -2.19 16.84 -7.78
N LEU A 13 -2.62 15.60 -7.53
CA LEU A 13 -3.88 15.29 -6.84
C LEU A 13 -3.74 15.32 -5.31
N HIS A 14 -2.54 15.56 -4.80
CA HIS A 14 -2.20 15.60 -3.37
C HIS A 14 -2.65 14.35 -2.58
N PRO A 15 -2.29 13.11 -3.01
CA PRO A 15 -2.51 11.94 -2.18
C PRO A 15 -1.61 12.01 -0.93
N GLU A 16 -2.03 11.41 0.16
CA GLU A 16 -1.24 11.34 1.38
C GLU A 16 0.00 10.45 1.23
N MET A 17 -0.11 9.42 0.37
CA MET A 17 0.92 8.41 0.14
C MET A 17 1.03 8.04 -1.33
N MET A 18 2.25 7.78 -1.81
CA MET A 18 2.50 7.23 -3.15
C MET A 18 3.44 6.03 -3.07
N GLY A 19 2.98 4.89 -3.61
CA GLY A 19 3.70 3.61 -3.59
C GLY A 19 4.55 3.37 -4.83
N PHE A 20 5.77 2.86 -4.61
CA PHE A 20 6.74 2.47 -5.62
C PHE A 20 7.16 1.01 -5.39
N ILE A 21 6.95 0.14 -6.37
CA ILE A 21 7.11 -1.31 -6.21
C ILE A 21 8.53 -1.73 -6.62
N PHE A 22 9.31 -2.22 -5.67
CA PHE A 22 10.68 -2.70 -5.84
C PHE A 22 10.78 -4.24 -5.93
N TYR A 23 9.69 -4.90 -6.30
CA TYR A 23 9.63 -6.35 -6.51
C TYR A 23 9.78 -6.67 -8.00
N PRO A 24 10.89 -7.33 -8.45
CA PRO A 24 11.19 -7.52 -9.88
C PRO A 24 10.15 -8.31 -10.65
N ASP A 25 9.48 -9.29 -10.02
CA ASP A 25 8.46 -10.11 -10.68
C ASP A 25 7.12 -9.41 -10.86
N SER A 26 6.98 -8.21 -10.29
CA SER A 26 5.79 -7.38 -10.48
C SER A 26 5.76 -6.72 -11.85
N LYS A 27 4.61 -6.78 -12.54
CA LYS A 27 4.36 -5.99 -13.76
C LYS A 27 4.51 -4.47 -13.52
N ARG A 28 4.52 -4.05 -12.23
CA ARG A 28 4.63 -2.68 -11.76
C ARG A 28 6.00 -2.35 -11.18
N PHE A 29 6.96 -3.24 -11.35
CA PHE A 29 8.33 -3.00 -10.93
C PHE A 29 8.85 -1.67 -11.50
N VAL A 30 9.42 -0.84 -10.65
CA VAL A 30 9.90 0.49 -11.05
C VAL A 30 11.11 0.45 -11.98
N GLY A 31 11.90 -0.65 -11.95
CA GLY A 31 13.15 -0.78 -12.70
C GLY A 31 14.39 -0.49 -11.85
N ASN A 32 15.55 -0.88 -12.35
CA ASN A 32 16.82 -0.75 -11.62
C ASN A 32 17.37 0.70 -11.62
N ASP A 33 17.10 1.44 -12.70
CA ASP A 33 17.57 2.82 -12.89
C ASP A 33 16.51 3.87 -12.51
N PHE A 34 15.50 3.45 -11.74
CA PHE A 34 14.40 4.30 -11.35
C PHE A 34 14.84 5.43 -10.41
N ASN A 35 14.33 6.63 -10.69
CA ASN A 35 14.43 7.77 -9.80
C ASN A 35 13.02 8.34 -9.58
N ILE A 36 12.72 8.71 -8.34
CA ILE A 36 11.47 9.40 -8.01
C ILE A 36 11.66 10.87 -8.38
N PRO A 37 10.80 11.46 -9.23
CA PRO A 37 10.86 12.89 -9.51
C PRO A 37 10.60 13.69 -8.23
N GLU A 38 10.95 14.99 -8.28
CA GLU A 38 10.68 15.88 -7.16
C GLU A 38 9.17 16.08 -7.00
N ILE A 39 8.63 15.61 -5.88
CA ILE A 39 7.22 15.74 -5.49
C ILE A 39 7.13 16.39 -4.12
N SER A 40 5.96 16.96 -3.77
CA SER A 40 5.73 17.59 -2.47
C SER A 40 6.21 16.70 -1.30
N SER A 41 6.89 17.31 -0.35
CA SER A 41 7.33 16.65 0.89
C SER A 41 6.16 16.17 1.78
N ASP A 42 4.96 16.69 1.56
CA ASP A 42 3.75 16.27 2.28
C ASP A 42 3.31 14.85 1.85
N ILE A 43 3.66 14.45 0.62
CA ILE A 43 3.35 13.12 0.11
C ILE A 43 4.36 12.11 0.65
N LYS A 44 3.90 11.12 1.41
CA LYS A 44 4.76 10.06 1.94
C LYS A 44 5.10 9.05 0.83
N ARG A 45 6.40 8.89 0.57
CA ARG A 45 6.92 7.92 -0.40
C ARG A 45 7.03 6.54 0.24
N ILE A 46 6.31 5.56 -0.32
CA ILE A 46 6.24 4.19 0.17
C ILE A 46 7.02 3.27 -0.77
N GLY A 47 7.98 2.52 -0.27
CA GLY A 47 8.61 1.43 -1.00
C GLY A 47 7.87 0.12 -0.73
N VAL A 48 7.45 -0.57 -1.79
CA VAL A 48 6.77 -1.88 -1.67
C VAL A 48 7.76 -2.98 -2.00
N PHE A 49 7.93 -3.92 -1.08
CA PHE A 49 8.87 -5.03 -1.14
C PHE A 49 8.16 -6.36 -0.92
N VAL A 50 8.68 -7.43 -1.50
CA VAL A 50 8.18 -8.80 -1.32
C VAL A 50 9.37 -9.71 -1.09
N ASN A 51 9.52 -10.22 0.14
CA ASN A 51 10.57 -11.17 0.54
C ASN A 51 11.99 -10.73 0.14
N GLU A 52 12.26 -9.43 0.15
CA GLU A 52 13.58 -8.90 -0.20
C GLU A 52 14.50 -8.92 1.03
N GLU A 53 15.79 -9.06 0.81
CA GLU A 53 16.82 -9.01 1.85
C GLU A 53 16.76 -7.69 2.62
N PRO A 54 16.68 -7.69 3.97
CA PRO A 54 16.51 -6.47 4.76
C PRO A 54 17.59 -5.40 4.52
N SER A 55 18.84 -5.82 4.29
CA SER A 55 19.94 -4.92 3.96
C SER A 55 19.69 -4.18 2.64
N LYS A 56 19.13 -4.87 1.65
CA LYS A 56 18.77 -4.29 0.35
C LYS A 56 17.55 -3.39 0.46
N VAL A 57 16.54 -3.77 1.26
CA VAL A 57 15.41 -2.88 1.58
C VAL A 57 15.93 -1.57 2.14
N ILE A 58 16.77 -1.61 3.18
CA ILE A 58 17.34 -0.42 3.82
C ILE A 58 18.14 0.42 2.82
N GLN A 59 18.93 -0.20 1.95
CA GLN A 59 19.70 0.49 0.91
C GLN A 59 18.77 1.24 -0.07
N ILE A 60 17.72 0.58 -0.54
CA ILE A 60 16.72 1.18 -1.46
C ILE A 60 15.97 2.32 -0.76
N MET A 61 15.53 2.12 0.48
CA MET A 61 14.86 3.13 1.29
C MET A 61 15.70 4.40 1.40
N LYS A 62 16.99 4.28 1.69
CA LYS A 62 17.93 5.41 1.78
C LYS A 62 18.16 6.06 0.41
N LYS A 63 18.44 5.26 -0.63
CA LYS A 63 18.72 5.74 -2.00
C LYS A 63 17.59 6.61 -2.52
N HIS A 64 16.33 6.18 -2.35
CA HIS A 64 15.16 6.85 -2.89
C HIS A 64 14.46 7.77 -1.86
N GLN A 65 15.07 7.98 -0.69
CA GLN A 65 14.51 8.81 0.39
C GLN A 65 13.05 8.43 0.70
N LEU A 66 12.78 7.11 0.81
CA LEU A 66 11.46 6.59 1.12
C LEU A 66 11.18 6.76 2.62
N HIS A 67 9.93 7.00 2.97
CA HIS A 67 9.50 7.21 4.36
C HIS A 67 9.07 5.90 5.03
N THR A 68 8.41 5.03 4.26
CA THR A 68 7.77 3.82 4.77
C THR A 68 8.10 2.64 3.88
N ALA A 69 8.43 1.51 4.48
CA ALA A 69 8.52 0.21 3.81
C ALA A 69 7.19 -0.53 3.96
N GLN A 70 6.55 -0.85 2.85
CA GLN A 70 5.42 -1.79 2.82
C GLN A 70 5.96 -3.18 2.50
N LEU A 71 5.89 -4.09 3.46
CA LEU A 71 6.35 -5.47 3.36
C LEU A 71 5.17 -6.36 2.97
N HIS A 72 5.16 -6.78 1.71
CA HIS A 72 4.00 -7.43 1.07
C HIS A 72 4.20 -8.91 0.79
N GLY A 73 5.22 -9.52 1.36
CA GLY A 73 5.52 -10.94 1.29
C GLY A 73 5.21 -11.67 2.60
N SER A 74 6.07 -12.62 2.94
CA SER A 74 6.01 -13.41 4.18
C SER A 74 7.05 -12.96 5.22
N GLU A 75 7.40 -11.68 5.21
CA GLU A 75 8.38 -11.12 6.15
C GLU A 75 7.92 -11.30 7.60
N THR A 76 8.83 -11.76 8.46
CA THR A 76 8.57 -12.04 9.86
C THR A 76 8.58 -10.75 10.71
N PRO A 77 8.08 -10.78 11.97
CA PRO A 77 8.19 -9.65 12.89
C PRO A 77 9.62 -9.16 13.10
N GLU A 78 10.62 -10.05 13.08
CA GLU A 78 12.03 -9.71 13.23
C GLU A 78 12.52 -8.86 12.05
N ILE A 79 12.10 -9.20 10.83
CA ILE A 79 12.41 -8.40 9.63
C ILE A 79 11.76 -7.01 9.74
N CYS A 80 10.49 -6.95 10.16
CA CYS A 80 9.80 -5.69 10.38
C CYS A 80 10.56 -4.83 11.41
N SER A 81 10.92 -5.43 12.54
CA SER A 81 11.69 -4.77 13.60
C SER A 81 13.04 -4.25 13.12
N LEU A 82 13.76 -5.05 12.33
CA LEU A 82 15.07 -4.66 11.79
C LEU A 82 14.95 -3.41 10.89
N ILE A 83 13.93 -3.33 10.05
CA ILE A 83 13.70 -2.16 9.19
C ILE A 83 13.29 -0.96 10.03
N GLY A 84 12.38 -1.14 11.01
CA GLY A 84 11.93 -0.09 11.91
C GLY A 84 13.07 0.53 12.74
N THR A 85 13.97 -0.29 13.29
CA THR A 85 15.14 0.17 14.07
C THR A 85 16.17 0.92 13.22
N ASN A 86 16.12 0.81 11.89
CA ASN A 86 16.92 1.63 10.97
C ASN A 86 16.25 2.99 10.63
N GLY A 87 15.18 3.37 11.33
CA GLY A 87 14.55 4.69 11.25
C GLY A 87 13.45 4.81 10.20
N PHE A 88 12.95 3.70 9.65
CA PHE A 88 11.85 3.71 8.69
C PHE A 88 10.53 3.29 9.34
N LYS A 89 9.43 3.85 8.84
CA LYS A 89 8.10 3.34 9.14
C LYS A 89 7.87 2.01 8.41
N VAL A 90 7.11 1.12 9.03
CA VAL A 90 6.82 -0.21 8.48
C VAL A 90 5.31 -0.44 8.41
N LEU A 91 4.83 -0.75 7.21
CA LEU A 91 3.50 -1.30 6.97
C LEU A 91 3.64 -2.77 6.59
N LYS A 92 2.95 -3.67 7.30
CA LYS A 92 2.93 -5.10 6.93
C LYS A 92 1.63 -5.43 6.21
N ALA A 93 1.74 -5.95 5.01
CA ALA A 93 0.59 -6.39 4.22
C ALA A 93 0.21 -7.83 4.54
N PHE A 94 -1.11 -8.07 4.62
CA PHE A 94 -1.70 -9.38 4.83
C PHE A 94 -2.80 -9.63 3.79
N GLY A 95 -2.77 -10.81 3.18
CA GLY A 95 -3.84 -11.27 2.30
C GLY A 95 -5.00 -11.81 3.12
N ILE A 96 -6.15 -11.14 3.04
CA ILE A 96 -7.34 -11.46 3.82
C ILE A 96 -8.32 -12.30 2.99
N ASP A 97 -8.84 -13.36 3.60
CA ASP A 97 -9.97 -14.15 3.13
C ASP A 97 -10.89 -14.53 4.31
N GLU A 98 -11.96 -15.27 4.02
CA GLU A 98 -12.96 -15.66 5.03
C GLU A 98 -12.39 -16.55 6.16
N ASN A 99 -11.24 -17.19 5.93
CA ASN A 99 -10.57 -18.08 6.88
C ASN A 99 -9.32 -17.43 7.50
N PHE A 100 -9.18 -16.11 7.42
CA PHE A 100 -7.99 -15.42 7.93
C PHE A 100 -7.91 -15.53 9.46
N ASP A 101 -6.77 -15.97 9.96
CA ASP A 101 -6.48 -16.03 11.38
C ASP A 101 -5.99 -14.68 11.90
N TRP A 102 -6.88 -13.93 12.53
CA TRP A 102 -6.58 -12.60 13.08
C TRP A 102 -5.55 -12.61 14.21
N SER A 103 -5.34 -13.74 14.88
CA SER A 103 -4.38 -13.86 16.00
C SER A 103 -2.93 -13.67 15.55
N ILE A 104 -2.62 -13.97 14.29
CA ILE A 104 -1.27 -13.78 13.75
C ILE A 104 -0.81 -12.32 13.75
N LEU A 105 -1.75 -11.37 13.79
CA LEU A 105 -1.44 -9.93 13.73
C LEU A 105 -0.80 -9.42 15.02
N GLU A 106 -1.10 -10.03 16.17
CA GLU A 106 -0.66 -9.55 17.49
C GLU A 106 0.87 -9.43 17.58
N GLN A 107 1.60 -10.37 17.00
CA GLN A 107 3.07 -10.37 17.00
C GLN A 107 3.68 -9.25 16.15
N TYR A 108 2.92 -8.66 15.22
CA TYR A 108 3.39 -7.56 14.36
C TYR A 108 3.09 -6.17 14.93
N ILE A 109 2.15 -6.05 15.88
CA ILE A 109 1.79 -4.74 16.48
C ILE A 109 3.01 -3.98 17.01
N PRO A 110 3.91 -4.60 17.82
CA PRO A 110 5.02 -3.85 18.41
C PRO A 110 6.12 -3.45 17.41
N VAL A 111 6.08 -3.98 16.18
CA VAL A 111 7.17 -3.84 15.20
C VAL A 111 6.72 -3.23 13.87
N THR A 112 5.46 -2.76 13.79
CA THR A 112 4.90 -2.10 12.60
C THR A 112 4.16 -0.82 12.98
N ASP A 113 4.01 0.10 12.05
CA ASP A 113 3.23 1.33 12.22
C ASP A 113 1.79 1.18 11.73
N GLY A 114 1.47 0.08 11.08
CA GLY A 114 0.15 -0.25 10.58
C GLY A 114 0.16 -1.48 9.68
N PHE A 115 -1.04 -1.90 9.30
CA PHE A 115 -1.23 -3.00 8.38
C PHE A 115 -1.76 -2.53 7.02
N VAL A 116 -1.60 -3.36 6.01
CA VAL A 116 -2.31 -3.25 4.73
C VAL A 116 -3.12 -4.52 4.56
N PHE A 117 -4.43 -4.42 4.52
CA PHE A 117 -5.30 -5.58 4.27
C PHE A 117 -5.65 -5.64 2.78
N ASP A 118 -5.06 -6.62 2.10
CA ASP A 118 -5.25 -6.87 0.68
C ASP A 118 -6.08 -8.15 0.46
N THR A 119 -6.63 -8.33 -0.72
CA THR A 119 -7.31 -9.57 -1.07
C THR A 119 -6.32 -10.73 -1.19
N LYS A 120 -6.57 -11.82 -0.47
CA LYS A 120 -5.75 -13.02 -0.60
C LYS A 120 -5.84 -13.61 -2.01
N THR A 121 -4.72 -13.72 -2.67
CA THR A 121 -4.61 -14.28 -4.01
C THR A 121 -3.42 -15.22 -4.09
N SER A 122 -3.44 -16.15 -5.05
CA SER A 122 -2.31 -17.03 -5.32
C SER A 122 -1.09 -16.30 -5.92
N GLN A 123 -1.26 -15.05 -6.33
CA GLN A 123 -0.20 -14.20 -6.88
C GLN A 123 -0.12 -12.91 -6.06
N HIS A 124 1.08 -12.47 -5.71
CA HIS A 124 1.30 -11.22 -4.99
C HIS A 124 0.86 -10.02 -5.83
N GLY A 125 -0.21 -9.36 -5.40
CA GLY A 125 -0.68 -8.06 -5.90
C GLY A 125 -1.49 -8.06 -7.21
N GLY A 126 -2.49 -7.20 -7.27
CA GLY A 126 -3.12 -6.75 -8.52
C GLY A 126 -4.06 -7.74 -9.22
N SER A 127 -4.67 -8.69 -8.51
CA SER A 127 -5.65 -9.63 -9.12
C SER A 127 -6.97 -8.97 -9.54
N GLY A 128 -7.26 -7.76 -9.06
CA GLY A 128 -8.54 -7.07 -9.29
C GLY A 128 -9.75 -7.72 -8.58
N ARG A 129 -9.53 -8.76 -7.78
CA ARG A 129 -10.57 -9.40 -6.97
C ARG A 129 -10.68 -8.68 -5.63
N LYS A 130 -11.90 -8.66 -5.08
CA LYS A 130 -12.19 -8.12 -3.74
C LYS A 130 -12.48 -9.26 -2.79
N PHE A 131 -12.02 -9.16 -1.54
CA PHE A 131 -12.61 -9.92 -0.47
C PHE A 131 -13.87 -9.19 0.05
N ASN A 132 -14.68 -9.90 0.82
CA ASN A 132 -15.84 -9.27 1.47
C ASN A 132 -15.36 -8.36 2.60
N TRP A 133 -15.38 -7.05 2.40
CA TRP A 133 -14.88 -6.06 3.38
C TRP A 133 -15.62 -6.09 4.72
N LYS A 134 -16.82 -6.69 4.79
CA LYS A 134 -17.51 -6.93 6.07
C LYS A 134 -16.71 -7.81 7.04
N ILE A 135 -15.78 -8.64 6.54
CA ILE A 135 -14.91 -9.44 7.41
C ILE A 135 -14.04 -8.58 8.32
N LEU A 136 -13.80 -7.31 7.96
CA LEU A 136 -13.04 -6.36 8.78
C LEU A 136 -13.77 -5.99 10.08
N GLU A 137 -15.07 -6.27 10.22
CA GLU A 137 -15.80 -6.18 11.49
C GLU A 137 -15.20 -7.11 12.56
N ASN A 138 -14.50 -8.18 12.16
CA ASN A 138 -13.77 -9.09 13.04
C ASN A 138 -12.40 -8.53 13.50
N TYR A 139 -11.94 -7.44 12.89
CA TYR A 139 -10.69 -6.80 13.28
C TYR A 139 -10.89 -5.89 14.49
N THR A 140 -10.48 -6.36 15.67
CA THR A 140 -10.72 -5.67 16.95
C THR A 140 -9.45 -5.06 17.56
N LEU A 141 -8.29 -5.26 16.93
CA LEU A 141 -7.02 -4.72 17.41
C LEU A 141 -6.98 -3.20 17.25
N LYS A 142 -6.30 -2.53 18.20
CA LYS A 142 -6.12 -1.06 18.16
C LYS A 142 -4.84 -0.69 17.39
N HIS A 143 -4.71 -1.19 16.16
CA HIS A 143 -3.57 -0.90 15.30
C HIS A 143 -4.10 -0.43 13.94
N PRO A 144 -3.57 0.67 13.36
CA PRO A 144 -4.14 1.25 12.14
C PRO A 144 -3.93 0.36 10.92
N PHE A 145 -4.83 0.46 9.94
CA PHE A 145 -4.65 -0.22 8.68
C PHE A 145 -5.12 0.60 7.48
N LEU A 146 -4.52 0.29 6.32
CA LEU A 146 -5.01 0.68 5.01
C LEU A 146 -5.82 -0.48 4.41
N LEU A 147 -7.00 -0.17 3.88
CA LEU A 147 -7.77 -1.13 3.10
C LEU A 147 -7.28 -1.12 1.65
N SER A 148 -6.90 -2.29 1.15
CA SER A 148 -6.43 -2.53 -0.21
C SER A 148 -7.22 -3.69 -0.85
N GLY A 149 -6.85 -4.07 -2.06
CA GLY A 149 -7.37 -5.26 -2.75
C GLY A 149 -8.60 -5.03 -3.59
N GLY A 150 -8.39 -4.90 -4.89
CA GLY A 150 -9.45 -4.85 -5.89
C GLY A 150 -10.37 -3.64 -5.83
N ILE A 151 -9.98 -2.58 -5.14
CA ILE A 151 -10.73 -1.31 -5.12
C ILE A 151 -10.78 -0.73 -6.53
N LYS A 152 -11.98 -0.28 -6.94
CA LYS A 152 -12.27 0.30 -8.25
C LYS A 152 -13.00 1.64 -8.11
N PRO A 153 -13.07 2.45 -9.17
CA PRO A 153 -13.76 3.74 -9.14
C PRO A 153 -15.23 3.66 -8.68
N GLU A 154 -15.95 2.59 -9.08
CA GLU A 154 -17.34 2.36 -8.69
C GLU A 154 -17.55 2.09 -7.19
N ASP A 155 -16.49 1.85 -6.44
CA ASP A 155 -16.54 1.64 -4.99
C ASP A 155 -16.59 2.93 -4.18
N ALA A 156 -16.40 4.08 -4.83
CA ALA A 156 -16.26 5.36 -4.16
C ALA A 156 -17.42 5.66 -3.19
N ASP A 157 -18.68 5.43 -3.61
CA ASP A 157 -19.85 5.66 -2.75
C ASP A 157 -19.89 4.72 -1.53
N MET A 158 -19.49 3.46 -1.69
CA MET A 158 -19.44 2.50 -0.60
C MET A 158 -18.30 2.85 0.37
N LEU A 159 -17.13 3.20 -0.17
CA LEU A 159 -15.95 3.53 0.64
C LEU A 159 -16.06 4.91 1.32
N SER A 160 -16.75 5.87 0.72
CA SER A 160 -17.06 7.13 1.39
C SER A 160 -17.92 6.93 2.65
N ASN A 161 -18.73 5.87 2.71
CA ASN A 161 -19.53 5.48 3.87
C ASN A 161 -18.90 4.35 4.70
N PHE A 162 -17.71 3.89 4.33
CA PHE A 162 -17.02 2.86 5.10
C PHE A 162 -16.51 3.43 6.42
N GLU A 163 -16.95 2.83 7.52
CA GLU A 163 -16.58 3.24 8.87
C GLU A 163 -15.91 2.07 9.60
N HIS A 164 -14.66 2.25 9.95
CA HIS A 164 -13.92 1.40 10.85
C HIS A 164 -12.91 2.24 11.62
N PRO A 165 -12.89 2.18 12.98
CA PRO A 165 -12.10 3.11 13.79
C PRO A 165 -10.59 3.04 13.54
N GLN A 166 -10.09 1.94 12.99
CA GLN A 166 -8.67 1.74 12.68
C GLN A 166 -8.34 1.89 11.20
N CYS A 167 -9.33 2.08 10.32
CA CYS A 167 -9.06 2.32 8.91
C CYS A 167 -8.59 3.76 8.70
N ILE A 168 -7.34 3.92 8.29
CA ILE A 168 -6.73 5.25 8.06
C ILE A 168 -6.72 5.67 6.60
N GLY A 169 -7.22 4.84 5.69
CA GLY A 169 -7.30 5.16 4.27
C GLY A 169 -7.41 3.95 3.36
N PHE A 170 -7.38 4.23 2.07
CA PHE A 170 -7.56 3.25 1.00
C PHE A 170 -6.32 3.22 0.10
N ASP A 171 -5.79 2.02 -0.15
CA ASP A 171 -4.72 1.80 -1.12
C ASP A 171 -5.31 1.35 -2.45
N VAL A 172 -5.20 2.19 -3.47
CA VAL A 172 -5.76 1.96 -4.80
C VAL A 172 -4.66 1.72 -5.82
N ASN A 173 -4.81 0.66 -6.63
CA ASN A 173 -3.79 0.30 -7.59
C ASN A 173 -4.38 -0.08 -8.96
N SER A 174 -4.57 -1.36 -9.26
CA SER A 174 -4.91 -1.88 -10.60
C SER A 174 -6.24 -1.36 -11.17
N GLY A 175 -7.23 -1.07 -10.30
CA GLY A 175 -8.52 -0.52 -10.72
C GLY A 175 -8.45 0.91 -11.27
N PHE A 176 -7.31 1.57 -11.12
CA PHE A 176 -7.07 2.96 -11.53
C PHE A 176 -5.88 3.06 -12.48
N GLU A 177 -5.67 2.07 -13.32
CA GLU A 177 -4.56 2.04 -14.28
C GLU A 177 -5.07 1.91 -15.72
N ILE A 178 -4.48 2.70 -16.61
CA ILE A 178 -4.63 2.54 -18.07
C ILE A 178 -3.83 1.31 -18.52
N GLN A 179 -2.63 1.16 -17.94
CA GLN A 179 -1.77 -0.01 -18.09
C GLN A 179 -0.93 -0.19 -16.81
N PRO A 180 -0.34 -1.37 -16.57
CA PRO A 180 0.45 -1.60 -15.36
C PRO A 180 1.48 -0.51 -15.07
N ALA A 181 1.43 0.07 -13.87
CA ALA A 181 2.24 1.18 -13.38
C ALA A 181 1.97 2.56 -14.01
N TYR A 182 0.91 2.71 -14.80
CA TYR A 182 0.47 4.00 -15.37
C TYR A 182 -0.97 4.29 -14.94
N LYS A 183 -1.14 5.29 -14.07
CA LYS A 183 -2.45 5.62 -13.46
C LYS A 183 -3.32 6.45 -14.41
N ASP A 184 -4.62 6.18 -14.40
CA ASP A 184 -5.64 7.06 -14.95
C ASP A 184 -5.90 8.20 -13.94
N VAL A 185 -5.36 9.36 -14.25
CA VAL A 185 -5.43 10.55 -13.37
C VAL A 185 -6.86 11.04 -13.22
N THR A 186 -7.69 10.89 -14.26
CA THR A 186 -9.09 11.30 -14.22
C THR A 186 -9.91 10.44 -13.26
N LEU A 187 -9.74 9.13 -13.34
CA LEU A 187 -10.39 8.20 -12.41
C LEU A 187 -9.92 8.43 -10.96
N LEU A 188 -8.62 8.61 -10.76
CA LEU A 188 -8.08 8.91 -9.42
C LEU A 188 -8.63 10.22 -8.87
N LYS A 189 -8.66 11.29 -9.67
CA LYS A 189 -9.19 12.59 -9.25
C LYS A 189 -10.64 12.47 -8.78
N SER A 190 -11.50 11.83 -9.58
CA SER A 190 -12.91 11.62 -9.25
C SER A 190 -13.06 10.84 -7.93
N PHE A 191 -12.31 9.74 -7.78
CA PHE A 191 -12.33 8.91 -6.58
C PHE A 191 -11.85 9.69 -5.33
N ILE A 192 -10.71 10.36 -5.41
CA ILE A 192 -10.15 11.15 -4.29
C ILE A 192 -11.12 12.24 -3.85
N THR A 193 -11.71 12.97 -4.81
CA THR A 193 -12.72 13.99 -4.51
C THR A 193 -13.88 13.38 -3.73
N LYS A 194 -14.44 12.28 -4.22
CA LYS A 194 -15.59 11.61 -3.60
C LYS A 194 -15.29 11.10 -2.19
N ILE A 195 -14.10 10.53 -1.96
CA ILE A 195 -13.68 10.03 -0.63
C ILE A 195 -13.47 11.17 0.36
N ARG A 196 -13.08 12.37 -0.10
CA ARG A 196 -12.82 13.55 0.75
C ARG A 196 -14.02 14.45 0.98
N GLU A 197 -15.15 14.23 0.31
CA GLU A 197 -16.40 14.97 0.51
C GLU A 197 -17.14 14.61 1.81
N LYS A 198 -16.50 13.96 2.79
CA LYS A 198 -17.05 13.62 4.10
C LYS A 198 -17.12 14.84 5.03
#